data_a04d32ec47f6bcef8340d79a5a047e74
#
_entry.id   a04d32ec47f6bcef8340d79a5a047e74
#
_cell.length_a   1.000
_cell.length_b   1.000
_cell.length_c   1.000
_cell.angle_alpha   90.00
_cell.angle_beta   90.00
_cell.angle_gamma   90.00
#
_symmetry.space_group_name_H-M   'P 1'
#
loop_
_entity.id
_entity.type
_entity.pdbx_description
1 polymer ?
#
loop_
_entity_poly.entity_id
_entity_poly.type
_entity_poly.pdbx_seq_one_letter_code
_entity_poly.pdbx_strand_id
1 'polypeptide(L)'
;MNRERSLSGYVRSMANVLSQQLGQKVETLGLTPAQGMFLHRIWYCETELGTTTCAKDLEQFFHIRHSTVSGILQRMEAAGFLTFAVSEADHRRKHLTLTQKAHDAHAQTVKIIQESDALLTARMTEAEAAEFRRLLQLAAESVGVDARATFPQSAKEE
;
A
#
# COMPACT_ATOMS: atom_id res chain seq x y z
N MET A 1 -32.03 19.70 -15.28
CA MET A 1 -30.63 20.13 -15.34
C MET A 1 -29.79 19.00 -14.73
N ASN A 2 -29.24 18.16 -15.59
CA ASN A 2 -28.43 17.00 -15.16
C ASN A 2 -27.13 17.55 -14.53
N ARG A 3 -27.04 17.62 -13.21
CA ARG A 3 -25.80 17.96 -12.54
C ARG A 3 -24.85 16.76 -12.72
N GLU A 4 -24.08 16.77 -13.80
CA GLU A 4 -22.97 15.84 -13.91
C GLU A 4 -22.09 16.02 -12.67
N ARG A 5 -21.96 14.96 -11.90
CA ARG A 5 -21.03 14.94 -10.76
C ARG A 5 -19.63 15.13 -11.33
N SER A 6 -18.82 15.98 -10.71
CA SER A 6 -17.43 16.20 -11.15
C SER A 6 -16.64 14.89 -11.06
N LEU A 7 -15.69 14.68 -11.98
CA LEU A 7 -14.79 13.52 -11.96
C LEU A 7 -14.09 13.39 -10.60
N SER A 8 -13.62 14.50 -10.02
CA SER A 8 -13.01 14.52 -8.68
C SER A 8 -13.99 14.09 -7.58
N GLY A 9 -15.28 14.36 -7.74
CA GLY A 9 -16.33 13.90 -6.82
C GLY A 9 -16.49 12.38 -6.85
N TYR A 10 -16.50 11.78 -8.05
CA TYR A 10 -16.54 10.33 -8.19
C TYR A 10 -15.29 9.67 -7.59
N VAL A 11 -14.08 10.16 -7.95
CA VAL A 11 -12.82 9.63 -7.43
C VAL A 11 -12.81 9.68 -5.91
N ARG A 12 -13.16 10.81 -5.29
CA ARG A 12 -13.19 10.97 -3.84
C ARG A 12 -14.18 10.01 -3.18
N SER A 13 -15.40 9.89 -3.73
CA SER A 13 -16.43 9.01 -3.18
C SER A 13 -16.01 7.55 -3.24
N MET A 14 -15.46 7.11 -4.37
CA MET A 14 -14.93 5.75 -4.54
C MET A 14 -13.77 5.49 -3.57
N ALA A 15 -12.80 6.41 -3.50
CA ALA A 15 -11.66 6.30 -2.60
C ALA A 15 -12.08 6.16 -1.13
N ASN A 16 -13.08 6.92 -0.68
CA ASN A 16 -13.59 6.83 0.69
C ASN A 16 -14.19 5.45 0.98
N VAL A 17 -15.03 4.92 0.07
CA VAL A 17 -15.66 3.61 0.25
C VAL A 17 -14.60 2.50 0.26
N LEU A 18 -13.68 2.51 -0.71
CA LEU A 18 -12.60 1.53 -0.82
C LEU A 18 -11.68 1.57 0.40
N SER A 19 -11.28 2.77 0.84
CA SER A 19 -10.41 2.93 2.02
C SER A 19 -11.07 2.40 3.28
N GLN A 20 -12.37 2.63 3.45
CA GLN A 20 -13.12 2.10 4.59
C GLN A 20 -13.20 0.57 4.56
N GLN A 21 -13.54 -0.02 3.41
CA GLN A 21 -13.64 -1.47 3.26
C GLN A 21 -12.30 -2.16 3.43
N LEU A 22 -11.26 -1.60 2.80
CA LEU A 22 -9.89 -2.11 2.92
C LEU A 22 -9.39 -2.01 4.36
N GLY A 23 -9.62 -0.87 5.03
CA GLY A 23 -9.23 -0.66 6.42
C GLY A 23 -9.84 -1.71 7.35
N GLN A 24 -11.15 -1.95 7.25
CA GLN A 24 -11.83 -2.97 8.06
C GLN A 24 -11.25 -4.38 7.85
N LYS A 25 -10.95 -4.75 6.60
CA LYS A 25 -10.37 -6.06 6.28
C LYS A 25 -8.92 -6.17 6.78
N VAL A 26 -8.11 -5.13 6.62
CA VAL A 26 -6.71 -5.10 7.08
C VAL A 26 -6.63 -5.16 8.61
N GLU A 27 -7.58 -4.56 9.33
CA GLU A 27 -7.69 -4.66 10.78
C GLU A 27 -7.88 -6.09 11.27
N THR A 28 -8.56 -6.96 10.50
CA THR A 28 -8.68 -8.39 10.84
C THR A 28 -7.34 -9.13 10.82
N LEU A 29 -6.33 -8.57 10.15
CA LEU A 29 -4.96 -9.09 10.11
C LEU A 29 -4.09 -8.56 11.27
N GLY A 30 -4.67 -7.75 12.16
CA GLY A 30 -3.97 -7.10 13.27
C GLY A 30 -3.15 -5.88 12.85
N LEU A 31 -3.46 -5.28 11.72
CA LEU A 31 -2.79 -4.10 11.18
C LEU A 31 -3.76 -2.92 11.08
N THR A 32 -3.30 -1.73 11.42
CA THR A 32 -4.00 -0.50 11.01
C THR A 32 -3.74 -0.22 9.53
N PRO A 33 -4.59 0.59 8.85
CA PRO A 33 -4.35 0.97 7.46
C PRO A 33 -2.95 1.57 7.21
N ALA A 34 -2.48 2.42 8.13
CA ALA A 34 -1.14 3.01 8.04
C ALA A 34 -0.03 1.95 8.16
N GLN A 35 -0.19 0.98 9.06
CA GLN A 35 0.75 -0.14 9.18
C GLN A 35 0.75 -1.03 7.94
N GLY A 36 -0.40 -1.24 7.32
CA GLY A 36 -0.53 -1.95 6.05
C GLY A 36 0.24 -1.28 4.91
N MET A 37 0.17 0.06 4.82
CA MET A 37 0.95 0.83 3.85
C MET A 37 2.46 0.73 4.10
N PHE A 38 2.90 0.79 5.36
CA PHE A 38 4.30 0.62 5.74
C PHE A 38 4.80 -0.78 5.41
N LEU A 39 4.03 -1.80 5.77
CA LEU A 39 4.31 -3.20 5.47
C LEU A 39 4.53 -3.39 3.96
N HIS A 40 3.59 -2.90 3.14
CA HIS A 40 3.70 -3.01 1.69
C HIS A 40 4.95 -2.31 1.16
N ARG A 41 5.27 -1.09 1.63
CA ARG A 41 6.45 -0.37 1.17
C ARG A 41 7.75 -1.10 1.52
N ILE A 42 7.87 -1.63 2.73
CA ILE A 42 9.05 -2.40 3.15
C ILE A 42 9.14 -3.68 2.31
N TRP A 43 8.03 -4.40 2.15
CA TRP A 43 7.96 -5.61 1.32
C TRP A 43 8.40 -5.33 -0.12
N TYR A 44 7.93 -4.25 -0.73
CA TYR A 44 8.29 -3.85 -2.08
C TYR A 44 9.81 -3.60 -2.22
N CYS A 45 10.40 -2.90 -1.25
CA CYS A 45 11.85 -2.67 -1.26
C CYS A 45 12.63 -3.96 -1.13
N GLU A 46 12.24 -4.86 -0.21
CA GLU A 46 12.93 -6.13 0.02
C GLU A 46 12.79 -7.09 -1.18
N THR A 47 11.59 -7.23 -1.72
CA THR A 47 11.24 -8.29 -2.68
C THR A 47 11.43 -7.85 -4.12
N GLU A 48 10.97 -6.65 -4.48
CA GLU A 48 10.98 -6.17 -5.87
C GLU A 48 12.26 -5.39 -6.21
N LEU A 49 12.78 -4.61 -5.25
CA LEU A 49 13.97 -3.80 -5.49
C LEU A 49 15.26 -4.44 -4.96
N GLY A 50 15.16 -5.49 -4.13
CA GLY A 50 16.31 -6.12 -3.50
C GLY A 50 17.10 -5.16 -2.58
N THR A 51 16.41 -4.17 -1.98
CA THR A 51 17.03 -3.14 -1.14
C THR A 51 16.51 -3.20 0.29
N THR A 52 17.35 -2.80 1.24
CA THR A 52 16.95 -2.65 2.64
C THR A 52 16.32 -1.30 2.89
N THR A 53 15.33 -1.26 3.80
CA THR A 53 14.62 -0.03 4.18
C THR A 53 14.99 0.37 5.60
N CYS A 54 15.14 1.67 5.84
CA CYS A 54 15.27 2.25 7.18
C CYS A 54 14.14 3.25 7.46
N ALA A 55 14.01 3.71 8.70
CA ALA A 55 12.96 4.65 9.10
C ALA A 55 13.00 5.95 8.26
N LYS A 56 14.19 6.45 7.95
CA LYS A 56 14.37 7.67 7.15
C LYS A 56 13.83 7.53 5.72
N ASP A 57 13.94 6.35 5.13
CA ASP A 57 13.40 6.10 3.78
C ASP A 57 11.87 6.18 3.78
N LEU A 58 11.23 5.70 4.86
CA LEU A 58 9.78 5.80 5.04
C LEU A 58 9.31 7.23 5.32
N GLU A 59 10.09 8.01 6.10
CA GLU A 59 9.83 9.45 6.32
C GLU A 59 9.79 10.21 4.98
N GLN A 60 10.79 9.96 4.15
CA GLN A 60 10.91 10.59 2.83
C GLN A 60 9.80 10.13 1.88
N PHE A 61 9.50 8.84 1.85
CA PHE A 61 8.50 8.27 0.94
C PHE A 61 7.09 8.74 1.26
N PHE A 62 6.71 8.73 2.55
CA PHE A 62 5.36 9.12 2.99
C PHE A 62 5.23 10.60 3.32
N HIS A 63 6.30 11.38 3.27
CA HIS A 63 6.35 12.80 3.66
C HIS A 63 5.80 13.06 5.08
N ILE A 64 6.14 12.20 6.03
CA ILE A 64 5.70 12.28 7.43
C ILE A 64 6.88 12.42 8.38
N ARG A 65 6.59 12.93 9.59
CA ARG A 65 7.62 13.24 10.58
C ARG A 65 8.20 11.96 11.21
N HIS A 66 9.47 12.04 11.59
CA HIS A 66 10.22 10.97 12.28
C HIS A 66 9.44 10.37 13.46
N SER A 67 8.85 11.18 14.32
CA SER A 67 8.09 10.71 15.49
C SER A 67 6.90 9.82 15.11
N THR A 68 6.22 10.13 14.00
CA THR A 68 5.10 9.33 13.48
C THR A 68 5.61 7.99 12.94
N VAL A 69 6.66 8.00 12.13
CA VAL A 69 7.29 6.78 11.59
C VAL A 69 7.76 5.88 12.74
N SER A 70 8.52 6.44 13.67
CA SER A 70 9.04 5.72 14.85
C SER A 70 7.93 5.05 15.65
N GLY A 71 6.84 5.77 15.91
CA GLY A 71 5.70 5.22 16.65
C GLY A 71 4.96 4.11 15.90
N ILE A 72 4.86 4.18 14.57
CA ILE A 72 4.27 3.12 13.75
C ILE A 72 5.17 1.88 13.78
N LEU A 73 6.47 2.06 13.53
CA LEU A 73 7.44 0.95 13.49
C LEU A 73 7.55 0.23 14.84
N GLN A 74 7.59 0.96 15.97
CA GLN A 74 7.61 0.34 17.30
C GLN A 74 6.36 -0.53 17.55
N ARG A 75 5.18 -0.07 17.14
CA ARG A 75 3.97 -0.88 17.26
C ARG A 75 3.98 -2.11 16.35
N MET A 76 4.54 -2.00 15.15
CA MET A 76 4.70 -3.12 14.22
C MET A 76 5.70 -4.14 14.76
N GLU A 77 6.81 -3.69 15.37
CA GLU A 77 7.79 -4.55 16.03
C GLU A 77 7.15 -5.28 17.22
N ALA A 78 6.48 -4.55 18.12
CA ALA A 78 5.79 -5.13 19.28
C ALA A 78 4.71 -6.14 18.88
N ALA A 79 4.05 -5.94 17.73
CA ALA A 79 3.08 -6.87 17.16
C ALA A 79 3.72 -8.03 16.37
N GLY A 80 5.05 -8.05 16.23
CA GLY A 80 5.80 -9.13 15.58
C GLY A 80 5.74 -9.12 14.05
N PHE A 81 5.52 -7.96 13.43
CA PHE A 81 5.52 -7.83 11.97
C PHE A 81 6.90 -7.51 11.40
N LEU A 82 7.78 -6.87 12.17
CA LEU A 82 9.12 -6.55 11.73
C LEU A 82 10.12 -6.66 12.88
N THR A 83 11.39 -6.66 12.52
CA THR A 83 12.52 -6.56 13.42
C THR A 83 13.48 -5.49 12.94
N PHE A 84 14.26 -4.92 13.87
CA PHE A 84 15.35 -4.02 13.54
C PHE A 84 16.66 -4.81 13.52
N ALA A 85 17.34 -4.79 12.38
CA ALA A 85 18.69 -5.32 12.24
C ALA A 85 19.70 -4.18 12.16
N VAL A 86 20.84 -4.33 12.84
CA VAL A 86 21.94 -3.37 12.72
C VAL A 86 22.70 -3.67 11.44
N SER A 87 22.98 -2.63 10.64
CA SER A 87 23.78 -2.79 9.43
C SER A 87 25.22 -3.16 9.80
N GLU A 88 25.77 -4.20 9.17
CA GLU A 88 27.18 -4.56 9.31
C GLU A 88 28.12 -3.48 8.74
N ALA A 89 27.66 -2.76 7.72
CA ALA A 89 28.45 -1.70 7.07
C ALA A 89 28.40 -0.35 7.83
N ASP A 90 27.33 -0.10 8.57
CA ASP A 90 27.16 1.13 9.36
C ASP A 90 26.32 0.82 10.61
N HIS A 91 26.97 0.59 11.73
CA HIS A 91 26.34 0.28 13.02
C HIS A 91 25.40 1.36 13.56
N ARG A 92 25.36 2.55 12.92
CA ARG A 92 24.44 3.64 13.25
C ARG A 92 23.09 3.51 12.51
N ARG A 93 23.02 2.68 11.46
CA ARG A 93 21.80 2.47 10.69
C ARG A 93 21.12 1.16 11.10
N LYS A 94 19.87 1.26 11.51
CA LYS A 94 18.98 0.12 11.71
C LYS A 94 18.17 -0.10 10.45
N HIS A 95 18.27 -1.29 9.90
CA HIS A 95 17.41 -1.73 8.80
C HIS A 95 16.17 -2.42 9.36
N LEU A 96 15.09 -2.30 8.63
CA LEU A 96 13.83 -2.99 8.89
C LEU A 96 13.86 -4.32 8.13
N THR A 97 13.45 -5.39 8.78
CA THR A 97 13.28 -6.71 8.16
C THR A 97 11.91 -7.24 8.53
N LEU A 98 11.14 -7.67 7.52
CA LEU A 98 9.83 -8.26 7.73
C LEU A 98 9.93 -9.68 8.30
N THR A 99 9.02 -10.02 9.20
CA THR A 99 8.89 -11.38 9.71
C THR A 99 8.02 -12.23 8.77
N GLN A 100 8.03 -13.56 8.94
CA GLN A 100 7.12 -14.44 8.21
C GLN A 100 5.64 -14.03 8.39
N LYS A 101 5.26 -13.64 9.61
CA LYS A 101 3.92 -13.08 9.90
C LYS A 101 3.58 -11.89 9.01
N ALA A 102 4.55 -11.02 8.76
CA ALA A 102 4.35 -9.85 7.90
C ALA A 102 4.19 -10.26 6.42
N HIS A 103 4.97 -11.20 5.93
CA HIS A 103 4.82 -11.73 4.58
C HIS A 103 3.45 -12.39 4.38
N ASP A 104 2.98 -13.18 5.35
CA ASP A 104 1.66 -13.81 5.30
C ASP A 104 0.53 -12.76 5.31
N ALA A 105 0.65 -11.73 6.15
CA ALA A 105 -0.31 -10.63 6.19
C ALA A 105 -0.29 -9.82 4.89
N HIS A 106 0.88 -9.57 4.30
CA HIS A 106 1.00 -8.91 3.00
C HIS A 106 0.29 -9.71 1.91
N ALA A 107 0.52 -11.02 1.81
CA ALA A 107 -0.15 -11.88 0.84
C ALA A 107 -1.68 -11.85 0.98
N GLN A 108 -2.20 -11.81 2.21
CA GLN A 108 -3.64 -11.64 2.46
C GLN A 108 -4.14 -10.24 2.06
N THR A 109 -3.36 -9.19 2.32
CA THR A 109 -3.70 -7.83 1.89
C THR A 109 -3.80 -7.72 0.37
N VAL A 110 -2.91 -8.37 -0.38
CA VAL A 110 -2.97 -8.42 -1.85
C VAL A 110 -4.29 -9.04 -2.32
N LYS A 111 -4.73 -10.15 -1.71
CA LYS A 111 -6.04 -10.79 -2.02
C LYS A 111 -7.22 -9.85 -1.75
N ILE A 112 -7.18 -9.13 -0.63
CA ILE A 112 -8.22 -8.15 -0.26
C ILE A 112 -8.30 -7.03 -1.32
N ILE A 113 -7.16 -6.57 -1.84
CA ILE A 113 -7.11 -5.55 -2.89
C ILE A 113 -7.68 -6.11 -4.20
N GLN A 114 -7.32 -7.34 -4.59
CA GLN A 114 -7.86 -8.00 -5.79
C GLN A 114 -9.38 -8.15 -5.72
N GLU A 115 -9.94 -8.52 -4.56
CA GLU A 115 -11.38 -8.55 -4.34
C GLU A 115 -12.03 -7.16 -4.50
N SER A 116 -11.37 -6.11 -4.02
CA SER A 116 -11.83 -4.73 -4.17
C SER A 116 -11.81 -4.27 -5.63
N ASP A 117 -10.77 -4.64 -6.38
CA ASP A 117 -10.66 -4.38 -7.82
C ASP A 117 -11.78 -5.08 -8.60
N ALA A 118 -12.07 -6.34 -8.25
CA ALA A 118 -13.17 -7.10 -8.86
C ALA A 118 -14.54 -6.45 -8.61
N LEU A 119 -14.76 -5.87 -7.42
CA LEU A 119 -15.97 -5.13 -7.12
C LEU A 119 -16.09 -3.82 -7.93
N LEU A 120 -14.98 -3.11 -8.11
CA LEU A 120 -14.95 -1.89 -8.93
C LEU A 120 -15.35 -2.14 -10.37
N THR A 121 -14.95 -3.27 -10.91
CA THR A 121 -15.15 -3.63 -12.33
C THR A 121 -16.32 -4.58 -12.56
N ALA A 122 -17.07 -4.96 -11.52
CA ALA A 122 -18.14 -5.97 -11.59
C ALA A 122 -19.26 -5.69 -12.58
N ARG A 123 -19.43 -4.43 -13.02
CA ARG A 123 -20.44 -4.02 -14.01
C ARG A 123 -19.83 -3.67 -15.36
N MET A 124 -18.56 -3.96 -15.58
CA MET A 124 -17.81 -3.67 -16.80
C MET A 124 -17.56 -4.96 -17.56
N THR A 125 -17.51 -4.86 -18.88
CA THR A 125 -16.91 -5.90 -19.71
C THR A 125 -15.39 -5.91 -19.51
N GLU A 126 -14.72 -6.97 -19.93
CA GLU A 126 -13.25 -7.05 -19.85
C GLU A 126 -12.56 -5.87 -20.58
N ALA A 127 -13.06 -5.50 -21.74
CA ALA A 127 -12.54 -4.36 -22.50
C ALA A 127 -12.73 -3.03 -21.75
N GLU A 128 -13.89 -2.80 -21.15
CA GLU A 128 -14.16 -1.60 -20.35
C GLU A 128 -13.30 -1.58 -19.06
N ALA A 129 -13.10 -2.70 -18.40
CA ALA A 129 -12.25 -2.80 -17.23
C ALA A 129 -10.78 -2.51 -17.56
N ALA A 130 -10.29 -3.01 -18.70
CA ALA A 130 -8.93 -2.73 -19.18
C ALA A 130 -8.76 -1.24 -19.51
N GLU A 131 -9.72 -0.64 -20.21
CA GLU A 131 -9.70 0.79 -20.55
C GLU A 131 -9.83 1.67 -19.29
N PHE A 132 -10.69 1.31 -18.34
CA PHE A 132 -10.83 2.00 -17.07
C PHE A 132 -9.50 2.01 -16.30
N ARG A 133 -8.79 0.87 -16.22
CA ARG A 133 -7.46 0.78 -15.61
C ARG A 133 -6.47 1.71 -16.29
N ARG A 134 -6.42 1.71 -17.62
CA ARG A 134 -5.54 2.57 -18.41
C ARG A 134 -5.81 4.05 -18.15
N LEU A 135 -7.09 4.45 -18.14
CA LEU A 135 -7.49 5.83 -17.90
C LEU A 135 -7.21 6.30 -16.48
N LEU A 136 -7.41 5.43 -15.47
CA LEU A 136 -7.05 5.72 -14.08
C LEU A 136 -5.55 5.93 -13.93
N GLN A 137 -4.73 5.13 -14.61
CA GLN A 137 -3.28 5.29 -14.60
C GLN A 137 -2.87 6.65 -15.17
N LEU A 138 -3.38 7.03 -16.33
CA LEU A 138 -3.12 8.35 -16.93
C LEU A 138 -3.58 9.50 -16.02
N ALA A 139 -4.74 9.35 -15.38
CA ALA A 139 -5.25 10.35 -14.44
C ALA A 139 -4.33 10.47 -13.21
N ALA A 140 -3.84 9.37 -12.65
CA ALA A 140 -2.90 9.35 -11.53
C ALA A 140 -1.58 10.05 -11.90
N GLU A 141 -1.01 9.72 -13.07
CA GLU A 141 0.20 10.36 -13.60
C GLU A 141 0.02 11.88 -13.77
N SER A 142 -1.15 12.30 -14.25
CA SER A 142 -1.48 13.73 -14.46
C SER A 142 -1.49 14.55 -13.17
N VAL A 143 -1.74 13.93 -12.03
CA VAL A 143 -1.73 14.57 -10.71
C VAL A 143 -0.46 14.22 -9.88
N GLY A 144 0.54 13.60 -10.52
CA GLY A 144 1.82 13.29 -9.90
C GLY A 144 1.80 12.10 -8.91
N VAL A 145 0.83 11.20 -9.03
CA VAL A 145 0.76 9.98 -8.20
C VAL A 145 1.50 8.86 -8.91
N ASP A 146 2.55 8.33 -8.28
CA ASP A 146 3.17 7.07 -8.70
C ASP A 146 2.42 5.89 -8.06
N ALA A 147 1.45 5.37 -8.79
CA ALA A 147 0.62 4.26 -8.31
C ALA A 147 1.42 2.95 -8.13
N ARG A 148 2.56 2.79 -8.81
CA ARG A 148 3.39 1.56 -8.73
C ARG A 148 4.06 1.41 -7.38
N ALA A 149 4.44 2.52 -6.77
CA ALA A 149 5.12 2.54 -5.48
C ALA A 149 4.17 2.49 -4.28
N THR A 150 2.88 2.72 -4.49
CA THR A 150 1.92 2.96 -3.40
C THR A 150 1.01 1.76 -3.12
N PHE A 151 0.75 0.91 -4.12
CA PHE A 151 -0.17 -0.23 -3.98
C PHE A 151 0.45 -1.51 -4.55
N PRO A 152 0.21 -2.68 -3.92
CA PRO A 152 0.63 -3.95 -4.46
C PRO A 152 0.00 -4.14 -5.84
N GLN A 153 0.83 -4.46 -6.83
CA GLN A 153 0.32 -4.91 -8.11
C GLN A 153 -0.22 -6.32 -7.93
N SER A 154 -1.39 -6.61 -8.51
CA SER A 154 -1.82 -7.99 -8.69
C SER A 154 -0.68 -8.75 -9.40
N ALA A 155 -0.26 -9.87 -8.82
CA ALA A 155 0.72 -10.73 -9.47
C ALA A 155 0.31 -10.92 -10.94
N LYS A 156 1.26 -10.68 -11.86
CA LYS A 156 1.06 -11.07 -13.26
C LYS A 156 0.87 -12.58 -13.23
N GLU A 157 -0.31 -13.04 -13.61
CA GLU A 157 -0.48 -14.42 -14.03
C GLU A 157 0.48 -14.64 -15.20
N GLU A 158 1.50 -15.49 -14.98
CA GLU A 158 2.31 -16.06 -16.06
C GLU A 158 1.49 -17.09 -16.83
#